data_186b3cf0fe49d625465108a8420887a3
#
_entry.id   186b3cf0fe49d625465108a8420887a3
#
_cell.length_a   1.000
_cell.length_b   1.000
_cell.length_c   1.000
_cell.angle_alpha   90.00
_cell.angle_beta   90.00
_cell.angle_gamma   90.00
#
_symmetry.space_group_name_H-M   'P 1'
#
loop_
_entity.id
_entity.type
_entity.pdbx_description
1 polymer ?
#
loop_
_entity_poly.entity_id
_entity_poly.type
_entity_poly.pdbx_seq_one_letter_code
_entity_poly.pdbx_strand_id
1 'polypeptide(L)'
;MKLKYGKEEVQLPIQEKNIIKILNLKKQKALLNPENSLKELFKSPINSPSLRDLIIQKKAKKILIIVNDITRPTPYEIILPPLLDELHQIGIKKENIIFIIATGIHRSNSQEEIKEMFEENIFSAYNFINHNCDDPHIKDLGKLKSGNNLWVDPIVSDIDFIISTGVIVPHYFAGFSGGRKSILPGICGRKTIEANHAKMVYSDSRAGNLKGNPVHQEMQEAAEKVGVDFNINVVTDENHQIVEIVAGELFTSWQQGVEICKKIYLCPIEKKADVVIASAGGYPKDINVYQAQKALENACHAVKPGGTIILLAECAEGYGEATFEKWIEEA
;
A
#
# COMPACT_ATOMS: atom_id res chain seq x y z
N MET A 1 4.28 28.06 11.54
CA MET A 1 4.24 26.60 11.28
C MET A 1 4.00 26.39 9.79
N LYS A 2 4.69 25.45 9.16
CA LYS A 2 4.53 25.15 7.73
C LYS A 2 3.88 23.79 7.53
N LEU A 3 2.98 23.68 6.55
CA LEU A 3 2.31 22.44 6.15
C LEU A 3 2.46 22.21 4.65
N LYS A 4 2.63 20.96 4.24
CA LYS A 4 2.76 20.56 2.83
C LYS A 4 1.43 20.77 2.09
N TYR A 5 1.51 21.28 0.84
CA TYR A 5 0.39 21.57 -0.06
C TYR A 5 0.88 21.48 -1.51
N GLY A 6 0.41 20.50 -2.27
CA GLY A 6 0.97 20.22 -3.58
C GLY A 6 2.48 19.99 -3.50
N LYS A 7 3.21 20.69 -4.35
CA LYS A 7 4.68 20.70 -4.36
C LYS A 7 5.30 21.79 -3.47
N GLU A 8 4.48 22.52 -2.72
CA GLU A 8 4.87 23.67 -1.90
C GLU A 8 4.55 23.49 -0.42
N GLU A 9 4.84 24.50 0.38
CA GLU A 9 4.49 24.60 1.79
C GLU A 9 3.67 25.87 2.06
N VAL A 10 2.58 25.73 2.79
CA VAL A 10 1.75 26.85 3.26
C VAL A 10 2.17 27.25 4.67
N GLN A 11 2.45 28.55 4.86
CA GLN A 11 2.74 29.12 6.17
C GLN A 11 1.44 29.43 6.92
N LEU A 12 1.26 28.84 8.10
CA LEU A 12 0.10 29.13 8.97
C LEU A 12 0.47 30.15 10.04
N PRO A 13 -0.24 31.29 10.13
CA PRO A 13 0.00 32.35 11.11
C PRO A 13 -0.69 32.03 12.45
N ILE A 14 -0.37 30.88 13.05
CA ILE A 14 -0.96 30.45 14.33
C ILE A 14 -0.01 30.79 15.46
N GLN A 15 -0.53 31.41 16.53
CA GLN A 15 0.24 31.68 17.75
C GLN A 15 0.47 30.39 18.54
N GLU A 16 1.68 30.16 18.99
CA GLU A 16 2.07 28.91 19.71
C GLU A 16 1.19 28.61 20.93
N LYS A 17 0.75 29.65 21.67
CA LYS A 17 -0.15 29.50 22.84
C LYS A 17 -1.50 28.83 22.50
N ASN A 18 -1.91 28.85 21.21
CA ASN A 18 -3.16 28.25 20.74
C ASN A 18 -2.96 26.83 20.19
N ILE A 19 -1.73 26.33 20.18
CA ILE A 19 -1.40 24.97 19.68
C ILE A 19 -1.39 24.02 20.87
N ILE A 20 -2.33 23.08 20.88
CA ILE A 20 -2.35 22.01 21.89
C ILE A 20 -1.23 21.00 21.62
N LYS A 21 -1.11 20.55 20.36
CA LYS A 21 -0.11 19.57 19.93
C LYS A 21 0.11 19.62 18.42
N ILE A 22 1.34 19.42 18.01
CA ILE A 22 1.70 19.14 16.63
C ILE A 22 1.92 17.64 16.55
N LEU A 23 1.12 16.96 15.70
CA LEU A 23 1.24 15.53 15.47
C LEU A 23 2.20 15.30 14.31
N ASN A 24 3.38 14.84 14.62
CA ASN A 24 4.41 14.43 13.68
C ASN A 24 4.69 12.95 13.82
N LEU A 25 5.17 12.32 12.77
CA LEU A 25 5.68 10.96 12.85
C LEU A 25 6.82 10.90 13.89
N LYS A 26 6.92 9.80 14.61
CA LYS A 26 8.05 9.59 15.50
C LYS A 26 9.31 9.39 14.69
N LYS A 27 10.31 10.24 14.90
CA LYS A 27 11.60 10.12 14.22
C LYS A 27 12.19 8.74 14.44
N GLN A 28 12.54 8.09 13.37
CA GLN A 28 13.27 6.82 13.34
C GLN A 28 14.55 7.00 12.53
N LYS A 29 15.54 6.18 12.79
CA LYS A 29 16.74 6.15 11.95
C LYS A 29 16.43 5.31 10.71
N ALA A 30 16.72 5.88 9.55
CA ALA A 30 16.71 5.10 8.32
C ALA A 30 17.74 3.96 8.38
N LEU A 31 17.46 2.86 7.72
CA LEU A 31 18.41 1.76 7.56
C LEU A 31 19.65 2.27 6.82
N LEU A 32 20.84 1.98 7.39
CA LEU A 32 22.11 2.40 6.79
C LEU A 32 22.40 1.67 5.47
N ASN A 33 21.93 0.43 5.35
CA ASN A 33 22.23 -0.42 4.20
C ASN A 33 21.01 -1.32 3.89
N PRO A 34 19.91 -0.75 3.36
CA PRO A 34 18.66 -1.48 3.14
C PRO A 34 18.80 -2.63 2.15
N GLU A 35 19.62 -2.48 1.09
CA GLU A 35 19.85 -3.56 0.12
C GLU A 35 20.49 -4.79 0.76
N ASN A 36 21.52 -4.60 1.60
CA ASN A 36 22.13 -5.71 2.32
C ASN A 36 21.17 -6.35 3.32
N SER A 37 20.37 -5.55 4.01
CA SER A 37 19.33 -6.06 4.90
C SER A 37 18.34 -6.94 4.14
N LEU A 38 17.94 -6.54 2.94
CA LEU A 38 17.04 -7.32 2.10
C LEU A 38 17.71 -8.62 1.61
N LYS A 39 18.99 -8.59 1.20
CA LYS A 39 19.75 -9.78 0.82
C LYS A 39 19.85 -10.81 1.96
N GLU A 40 20.02 -10.36 3.19
CA GLU A 40 20.00 -11.26 4.35
C GLU A 40 18.60 -11.84 4.61
N LEU A 41 17.55 -11.04 4.39
CA LEU A 41 16.17 -11.53 4.49
C LEU A 41 15.81 -12.56 3.40
N PHE A 42 16.46 -12.57 2.24
CA PHE A 42 16.28 -13.65 1.26
C PHE A 42 16.84 -14.98 1.75
N LYS A 43 17.92 -14.95 2.55
CA LYS A 43 18.56 -16.16 3.13
C LYS A 43 17.85 -16.64 4.39
N SER A 44 17.41 -15.72 5.24
CA SER A 44 16.77 -15.98 6.54
C SER A 44 15.50 -15.14 6.69
N PRO A 45 14.44 -15.45 5.90
CA PRO A 45 13.21 -14.71 5.94
C PRO A 45 12.37 -15.02 7.18
N ILE A 46 11.39 -14.18 7.44
CA ILE A 46 10.49 -14.31 8.57
C ILE A 46 9.51 -15.47 8.33
N ASN A 47 9.57 -16.47 9.21
CA ASN A 47 8.66 -17.63 9.20
C ASN A 47 8.54 -18.31 7.82
N SER A 48 9.66 -18.45 7.12
CA SER A 48 9.70 -19.02 5.77
C SER A 48 11.07 -19.66 5.50
N PRO A 49 11.16 -20.68 4.65
CA PRO A 49 12.42 -21.08 4.02
C PRO A 49 13.02 -19.93 3.22
N SER A 50 14.30 -20.02 2.86
CA SER A 50 14.94 -19.00 2.01
C SER A 50 14.19 -18.84 0.69
N LEU A 51 14.28 -17.65 0.08
CA LEU A 51 13.65 -17.40 -1.24
C LEU A 51 14.12 -18.42 -2.28
N ARG A 52 15.40 -18.74 -2.27
CA ARG A 52 15.99 -19.79 -3.11
C ARG A 52 15.35 -21.16 -2.90
N ASP A 53 15.23 -21.59 -1.65
CA ASP A 53 14.68 -22.91 -1.34
C ASP A 53 13.21 -23.03 -1.74
N LEU A 54 12.42 -21.96 -1.53
CA LEU A 54 11.01 -21.92 -1.95
C LEU A 54 10.86 -22.08 -3.47
N ILE A 55 11.66 -21.34 -4.25
CA ILE A 55 11.62 -21.39 -5.73
C ILE A 55 12.04 -22.78 -6.22
N ILE A 56 13.08 -23.38 -5.62
CA ILE A 56 13.56 -24.73 -5.97
C ILE A 56 12.52 -25.80 -5.60
N GLN A 57 11.95 -25.75 -4.39
CA GLN A 57 10.93 -26.69 -3.93
C GLN A 57 9.68 -26.68 -4.81
N LYS A 58 9.22 -25.49 -5.21
CA LYS A 58 8.10 -25.34 -6.14
C LYS A 58 8.46 -25.66 -7.59
N LYS A 59 9.74 -25.79 -7.93
CA LYS A 59 10.26 -25.91 -9.30
C LYS A 59 9.77 -24.76 -10.15
N ALA A 60 9.63 -23.57 -9.56
CA ALA A 60 9.08 -22.41 -10.19
C ALA A 60 9.97 -21.90 -11.32
N LYS A 61 9.35 -21.56 -12.43
CA LYS A 61 10.01 -21.00 -13.62
C LYS A 61 9.48 -19.61 -13.94
N LYS A 62 8.17 -19.39 -13.82
CA LYS A 62 7.50 -18.11 -14.07
C LYS A 62 7.19 -17.41 -12.75
N ILE A 63 7.73 -16.22 -12.60
CA ILE A 63 7.61 -15.41 -11.38
C ILE A 63 6.73 -14.19 -11.66
N LEU A 64 5.72 -13.97 -10.85
CA LEU A 64 4.94 -12.74 -10.82
C LEU A 64 5.41 -11.88 -9.65
N ILE A 65 5.82 -10.65 -9.95
CA ILE A 65 6.13 -9.64 -8.94
C ILE A 65 5.00 -8.62 -8.94
N ILE A 66 4.25 -8.57 -7.84
CA ILE A 66 3.16 -7.60 -7.66
C ILE A 66 3.76 -6.33 -7.09
N VAL A 67 3.62 -5.22 -7.80
CA VAL A 67 4.11 -3.90 -7.41
C VAL A 67 2.95 -2.92 -7.23
N ASN A 68 3.16 -1.90 -6.39
CA ASN A 68 2.16 -0.85 -6.20
C ASN A 68 2.05 0.06 -7.43
N ASP A 69 0.95 0.79 -7.53
CA ASP A 69 0.76 1.90 -8.46
C ASP A 69 1.47 3.18 -7.98
N ILE A 70 1.50 4.22 -8.82
CA ILE A 70 2.19 5.49 -8.55
C ILE A 70 1.66 6.20 -7.28
N THR A 71 0.43 5.92 -6.84
CA THR A 71 -0.14 6.56 -5.64
C THR A 71 0.47 6.04 -4.34
N ARG A 72 1.35 5.04 -4.41
CA ARG A 72 2.04 4.43 -3.26
C ARG A 72 3.55 4.51 -3.47
N PRO A 73 4.20 5.58 -2.97
CA PRO A 73 5.66 5.73 -3.11
C PRO A 73 6.36 4.57 -2.39
N THR A 74 6.75 3.59 -3.17
CA THR A 74 7.49 2.40 -2.73
C THR A 74 8.90 2.52 -3.32
N PRO A 75 9.97 2.42 -2.52
CA PRO A 75 11.35 2.64 -2.98
C PRO A 75 11.84 1.43 -3.80
N TYR A 76 11.31 1.31 -5.02
CA TYR A 76 11.64 0.20 -5.93
C TYR A 76 13.07 0.21 -6.41
N GLU A 77 13.72 1.37 -6.47
CA GLU A 77 15.15 1.54 -6.76
C GLU A 77 16.05 0.80 -5.75
N ILE A 78 15.53 0.55 -4.53
CA ILE A 78 16.26 -0.20 -3.49
C ILE A 78 15.81 -1.67 -3.44
N ILE A 79 14.52 -1.94 -3.67
CA ILE A 79 13.95 -3.28 -3.49
C ILE A 79 14.24 -4.18 -4.69
N LEU A 80 14.07 -3.68 -5.91
CA LEU A 80 14.08 -4.51 -7.10
C LEU A 80 15.48 -5.00 -7.52
N PRO A 81 16.54 -4.18 -7.50
CA PRO A 81 17.85 -4.67 -7.93
C PRO A 81 18.30 -5.92 -7.16
N PRO A 82 18.34 -5.95 -5.81
CA PRO A 82 18.76 -7.15 -5.09
C PRO A 82 17.78 -8.33 -5.26
N LEU A 83 16.48 -8.09 -5.46
CA LEU A 83 15.52 -9.15 -5.73
C LEU A 83 15.77 -9.79 -7.10
N LEU A 84 15.94 -8.99 -8.13
CA LEU A 84 16.21 -9.46 -9.49
C LEU A 84 17.54 -10.21 -9.58
N ASP A 85 18.58 -9.70 -8.92
CA ASP A 85 19.87 -10.37 -8.80
C ASP A 85 19.72 -11.76 -8.16
N GLU A 86 18.99 -11.87 -7.06
CA GLU A 86 18.75 -13.18 -6.39
C GLU A 86 17.99 -14.13 -7.32
N LEU A 87 16.94 -13.67 -8.01
CA LEU A 87 16.17 -14.49 -8.94
C LEU A 87 17.06 -15.01 -10.09
N HIS A 88 17.93 -14.16 -10.65
CA HIS A 88 18.87 -14.57 -11.70
C HIS A 88 19.92 -15.56 -11.20
N GLN A 89 20.45 -15.38 -9.98
CA GLN A 89 21.39 -16.33 -9.37
C GLN A 89 20.75 -17.68 -9.09
N ILE A 90 19.44 -17.74 -8.88
CA ILE A 90 18.67 -18.99 -8.76
C ILE A 90 18.51 -19.67 -10.13
N GLY A 91 18.63 -18.91 -11.23
CA GLY A 91 18.47 -19.39 -12.60
C GLY A 91 17.15 -19.00 -13.26
N ILE A 92 16.37 -18.10 -12.67
CA ILE A 92 15.17 -17.56 -13.29
C ILE A 92 15.58 -16.64 -14.43
N LYS A 93 15.06 -16.93 -15.62
CA LYS A 93 15.32 -16.12 -16.80
C LYS A 93 14.50 -14.84 -16.80
N LYS A 94 15.03 -13.77 -17.37
CA LYS A 94 14.42 -12.44 -17.43
C LYS A 94 13.01 -12.45 -18.06
N GLU A 95 12.85 -13.17 -19.15
CA GLU A 95 11.58 -13.33 -19.86
C GLU A 95 10.49 -14.05 -19.04
N ASN A 96 10.86 -14.69 -17.95
CA ASN A 96 9.99 -15.41 -17.03
C ASN A 96 9.63 -14.58 -15.78
N ILE A 97 10.09 -13.36 -15.68
CA ILE A 97 9.74 -12.42 -14.61
C ILE A 97 8.76 -11.40 -15.16
N ILE A 98 7.57 -11.36 -14.60
CA ILE A 98 6.49 -10.47 -15.01
C ILE A 98 6.15 -9.57 -13.83
N PHE A 99 6.01 -8.27 -14.08
CA PHE A 99 5.52 -7.30 -13.11
C PHE A 99 4.04 -7.00 -13.38
N ILE A 100 3.22 -7.06 -12.32
CA ILE A 100 1.86 -6.55 -12.37
C ILE A 100 1.72 -5.36 -11.42
N ILE A 101 1.24 -4.25 -11.96
CA ILE A 101 0.96 -3.03 -11.19
C ILE A 101 -0.43 -3.17 -10.58
N ALA A 102 -0.48 -3.24 -9.26
CA ALA A 102 -1.68 -3.48 -8.45
C ALA A 102 -2.53 -2.21 -8.34
N THR A 103 -3.21 -1.82 -9.41
CA THR A 103 -4.03 -0.61 -9.51
C THR A 103 -5.35 -0.70 -8.73
N GLY A 104 -5.86 -1.91 -8.49
CA GLY A 104 -7.22 -2.09 -7.96
C GLY A 104 -8.24 -1.43 -8.88
N ILE A 105 -9.02 -0.47 -8.33
CA ILE A 105 -9.98 0.35 -9.11
C ILE A 105 -9.38 1.67 -9.61
N HIS A 106 -8.11 1.94 -9.35
CA HIS A 106 -7.47 3.15 -9.86
C HIS A 106 -7.27 3.01 -11.38
N ARG A 107 -7.07 4.16 -12.06
CA ARG A 107 -6.67 4.16 -13.46
C ARG A 107 -5.33 3.45 -13.67
N SER A 108 -5.13 2.95 -14.86
CA SER A 108 -3.83 2.43 -15.27
C SER A 108 -2.74 3.50 -15.19
N ASN A 109 -1.54 3.12 -14.81
CA ASN A 109 -0.36 3.97 -14.92
C ASN A 109 0.03 4.16 -16.38
N SER A 110 0.42 5.38 -16.76
CA SER A 110 0.99 5.65 -18.08
C SER A 110 2.40 5.06 -18.21
N GLN A 111 2.91 4.99 -19.43
CA GLN A 111 4.29 4.53 -19.66
C GLN A 111 5.32 5.45 -19.00
N GLU A 112 5.05 6.75 -18.98
CA GLU A 112 5.88 7.76 -18.34
C GLU A 112 5.88 7.58 -16.82
N GLU A 113 4.70 7.31 -16.22
CA GLU A 113 4.59 7.03 -14.78
C GLU A 113 5.32 5.73 -14.41
N ILE A 114 5.22 4.69 -15.23
CA ILE A 114 5.94 3.43 -15.00
C ILE A 114 7.45 3.68 -15.07
N LYS A 115 7.92 4.49 -16.01
CA LYS A 115 9.33 4.90 -16.08
C LYS A 115 9.78 5.71 -14.87
N GLU A 116 8.92 6.56 -14.32
CA GLU A 116 9.22 7.32 -13.10
C GLU A 116 9.31 6.43 -11.86
N MET A 117 8.49 5.38 -11.81
CA MET A 117 8.44 4.44 -10.68
C MET A 117 9.60 3.45 -10.66
N PHE A 118 10.15 3.13 -11.83
CA PHE A 118 11.19 2.11 -11.98
C PHE A 118 12.38 2.67 -12.75
N GLU A 119 13.59 2.22 -12.43
CA GLU A 119 14.78 2.61 -13.19
C GLU A 119 14.67 2.18 -14.66
N GLU A 120 15.22 2.98 -15.58
CA GLU A 120 15.16 2.75 -17.03
C GLU A 120 15.66 1.36 -17.43
N ASN A 121 16.71 0.86 -16.76
CA ASN A 121 17.24 -0.48 -16.99
C ASN A 121 16.27 -1.60 -16.61
N ILE A 122 15.43 -1.40 -15.59
CA ILE A 122 14.37 -2.34 -15.16
C ILE A 122 13.17 -2.18 -16.09
N PHE A 123 12.71 -0.93 -16.30
CA PHE A 123 11.57 -0.66 -17.18
C PHE A 123 11.74 -1.23 -18.58
N SER A 124 12.91 -1.01 -19.21
CA SER A 124 13.18 -1.49 -20.57
C SER A 124 13.43 -3.00 -20.67
N ALA A 125 13.72 -3.63 -19.55
CA ALA A 125 14.18 -5.01 -19.48
C ALA A 125 13.12 -6.04 -19.18
N TYR A 126 12.02 -5.63 -18.54
CA TYR A 126 10.99 -6.54 -18.05
C TYR A 126 9.61 -6.14 -18.57
N ASN A 127 8.66 -7.10 -18.50
CA ASN A 127 7.28 -6.87 -18.88
C ASN A 127 6.47 -6.32 -17.69
N PHE A 128 5.88 -5.12 -17.86
CA PHE A 128 5.00 -4.48 -16.90
C PHE A 128 3.55 -4.50 -17.42
N ILE A 129 2.65 -5.01 -16.61
CA ILE A 129 1.22 -5.11 -16.90
C ILE A 129 0.46 -4.26 -15.87
N ASN A 130 -0.38 -3.33 -16.32
CA ASN A 130 -1.37 -2.72 -15.44
C ASN A 130 -2.49 -3.72 -15.20
N HIS A 131 -2.84 -3.97 -13.95
CA HIS A 131 -4.06 -4.70 -13.64
C HIS A 131 -5.29 -3.93 -14.15
N ASN A 132 -6.27 -4.66 -14.67
CA ASN A 132 -7.55 -4.11 -15.07
C ASN A 132 -8.68 -4.83 -14.32
N CYS A 133 -9.28 -4.17 -13.35
CA CYS A 133 -10.37 -4.74 -12.54
C CYS A 133 -11.65 -5.04 -13.34
N ASP A 134 -11.77 -4.52 -14.56
CA ASP A 134 -12.89 -4.72 -15.49
C ASP A 134 -12.53 -5.65 -16.67
N ASP A 135 -11.41 -6.38 -16.57
CA ASP A 135 -11.02 -7.34 -17.59
C ASP A 135 -12.13 -8.39 -17.77
N PRO A 136 -12.62 -8.61 -19.00
CA PRO A 136 -13.67 -9.62 -19.27
C PRO A 136 -13.22 -11.06 -18.98
N HIS A 137 -11.92 -11.30 -18.87
CA HIS A 137 -11.32 -12.60 -18.57
C HIS A 137 -10.94 -12.78 -17.10
N ILE A 138 -11.41 -11.87 -16.22
CA ILE A 138 -11.15 -11.95 -14.78
C ILE A 138 -11.50 -13.35 -14.24
N LYS A 139 -10.58 -13.96 -13.47
CA LYS A 139 -10.72 -15.34 -13.03
C LYS A 139 -11.53 -15.43 -11.75
N ASP A 140 -12.53 -16.32 -11.73
CA ASP A 140 -13.30 -16.66 -10.53
C ASP A 140 -12.57 -17.75 -9.71
N LEU A 141 -12.18 -17.42 -8.48
CA LEU A 141 -11.62 -18.35 -7.49
C LEU A 141 -12.68 -18.82 -6.47
N GLY A 142 -13.95 -18.54 -6.70
CA GLY A 142 -15.08 -18.92 -5.85
C GLY A 142 -15.27 -18.00 -4.65
N LYS A 143 -16.15 -18.39 -3.73
CA LYS A 143 -16.62 -17.55 -2.63
C LYS A 143 -15.63 -17.48 -1.48
N LEU A 144 -15.53 -16.32 -0.87
CA LEU A 144 -14.95 -16.06 0.44
C LEU A 144 -15.98 -16.38 1.55
N LYS A 145 -15.54 -16.53 2.78
CA LYS A 145 -16.41 -16.81 3.95
C LYS A 145 -17.52 -15.79 4.15
N SER A 146 -17.27 -14.56 3.74
CA SER A 146 -18.27 -13.49 3.75
C SER A 146 -19.40 -13.64 2.72
N GLY A 147 -19.28 -14.59 1.79
CA GLY A 147 -20.16 -14.75 0.63
C GLY A 147 -19.75 -13.95 -0.61
N ASN A 148 -18.76 -13.04 -0.50
CA ASN A 148 -18.21 -12.31 -1.62
C ASN A 148 -17.50 -13.27 -2.58
N ASN A 149 -17.67 -13.11 -3.91
CA ASN A 149 -16.91 -13.86 -4.89
C ASN A 149 -15.51 -13.26 -5.03
N LEU A 150 -14.50 -14.12 -5.11
CA LEU A 150 -13.12 -13.71 -5.35
C LEU A 150 -12.81 -13.81 -6.83
N TRP A 151 -12.86 -12.68 -7.51
CA TRP A 151 -12.38 -12.53 -8.89
C TRP A 151 -11.01 -11.85 -8.88
N VAL A 152 -10.04 -12.44 -9.59
CA VAL A 152 -8.66 -11.97 -9.63
C VAL A 152 -8.15 -11.90 -11.07
N ASP A 153 -7.08 -11.14 -11.28
CA ASP A 153 -6.40 -11.04 -12.57
C ASP A 153 -6.06 -12.44 -13.10
N PRO A 154 -6.37 -12.73 -14.39
CA PRO A 154 -6.18 -14.06 -14.96
C PRO A 154 -4.71 -14.51 -14.97
N ILE A 155 -3.76 -13.59 -14.91
CA ILE A 155 -2.33 -13.88 -14.93
C ILE A 155 -1.91 -14.87 -13.81
N VAL A 156 -2.60 -14.84 -12.66
CA VAL A 156 -2.27 -15.73 -11.52
C VAL A 156 -2.35 -17.22 -11.87
N SER A 157 -3.03 -17.57 -12.99
CA SER A 157 -3.18 -18.96 -13.43
C SER A 157 -1.98 -19.52 -14.16
N ASP A 158 -1.16 -18.66 -14.74
CA ASP A 158 -0.02 -19.01 -15.59
C ASP A 158 1.33 -18.82 -14.88
N ILE A 159 1.28 -18.59 -13.58
CA ILE A 159 2.44 -18.27 -12.73
C ILE A 159 2.72 -19.40 -11.75
N ASP A 160 4.00 -19.71 -11.56
CA ASP A 160 4.43 -20.73 -10.61
C ASP A 160 4.73 -20.16 -9.21
N PHE A 161 5.09 -18.86 -9.13
CA PHE A 161 5.53 -18.22 -7.88
C PHE A 161 5.15 -16.74 -7.85
N ILE A 162 4.49 -16.32 -6.78
CA ILE A 162 4.02 -14.95 -6.58
C ILE A 162 4.82 -14.27 -5.48
N ILE A 163 5.46 -13.15 -5.82
CA ILE A 163 6.14 -12.26 -4.87
C ILE A 163 5.30 -10.99 -4.75
N SER A 164 4.85 -10.66 -3.53
CA SER A 164 4.18 -9.39 -3.26
C SER A 164 5.18 -8.37 -2.71
N THR A 165 5.09 -7.13 -3.19
CA THR A 165 5.90 -6.02 -2.68
C THR A 165 5.01 -4.87 -2.25
N GLY A 166 5.53 -3.96 -1.40
CA GLY A 166 4.78 -2.76 -1.05
C GLY A 166 5.27 -2.05 0.20
N VAL A 167 4.55 -0.98 0.55
CA VAL A 167 4.81 -0.15 1.73
C VAL A 167 3.73 -0.35 2.78
N ILE A 168 4.14 -0.43 4.05
CA ILE A 168 3.22 -0.54 5.20
C ILE A 168 3.05 0.84 5.83
N VAL A 169 1.85 1.40 5.72
CA VAL A 169 1.40 2.62 6.38
C VAL A 169 -0.01 2.43 6.93
N PRO A 170 -0.48 3.23 7.90
CA PRO A 170 -1.87 3.18 8.35
C PRO A 170 -2.84 3.41 7.18
N HIS A 171 -3.98 2.73 7.21
CA HIS A 171 -5.01 2.85 6.19
C HIS A 171 -6.38 3.02 6.81
N TYR A 172 -7.14 4.03 6.38
CA TYR A 172 -8.32 4.54 7.05
C TYR A 172 -9.45 3.52 7.33
N PHE A 173 -9.63 2.48 6.48
CA PHE A 173 -10.59 1.39 6.78
C PHE A 173 -9.96 -0.01 6.84
N ALA A 174 -8.84 -0.27 6.16
CA ALA A 174 -8.21 -1.60 6.14
C ALA A 174 -7.21 -1.82 7.29
N GLY A 175 -7.08 -0.86 8.20
CA GLY A 175 -6.10 -0.84 9.27
C GLY A 175 -4.71 -0.41 8.78
N PHE A 176 -4.09 -1.20 7.91
CA PHE A 176 -2.76 -0.93 7.32
C PHE A 176 -2.72 -1.35 5.85
N SER A 177 -1.80 -0.74 5.08
CA SER A 177 -1.45 -1.12 3.72
C SER A 177 -0.44 -2.28 3.69
N GLY A 178 0.03 -2.63 2.50
CA GLY A 178 0.99 -3.72 2.27
C GLY A 178 0.40 -5.12 2.43
N GLY A 179 1.22 -6.14 2.25
CA GLY A 179 0.89 -7.55 2.38
C GLY A 179 -0.34 -7.94 1.54
N ARG A 180 -1.38 -8.46 2.22
CA ARG A 180 -2.64 -8.90 1.60
C ARG A 180 -3.30 -7.89 0.66
N LYS A 181 -2.99 -6.58 0.77
CA LYS A 181 -3.58 -5.55 -0.10
C LYS A 181 -3.03 -5.59 -1.53
N SER A 182 -1.91 -6.21 -1.77
CA SER A 182 -1.41 -6.46 -3.12
C SER A 182 -2.34 -7.39 -3.92
N ILE A 183 -3.13 -8.20 -3.21
CA ILE A 183 -4.14 -9.09 -3.80
C ILE A 183 -5.50 -8.40 -3.82
N LEU A 184 -6.07 -8.07 -2.66
CA LEU A 184 -7.35 -7.36 -2.55
C LEU A 184 -7.14 -6.00 -1.87
N PRO A 185 -7.29 -4.88 -2.58
CA PRO A 185 -7.88 -4.72 -3.92
C PRO A 185 -6.91 -4.94 -5.10
N GLY A 186 -5.60 -5.00 -4.89
CA GLY A 186 -4.54 -4.77 -5.86
C GLY A 186 -4.74 -5.38 -7.25
N ILE A 187 -5.05 -6.67 -7.31
CA ILE A 187 -5.24 -7.44 -8.56
C ILE A 187 -6.61 -8.15 -8.60
N CYS A 188 -7.61 -7.63 -7.86
CA CYS A 188 -8.96 -8.20 -7.87
C CYS A 188 -9.91 -7.50 -8.84
N GLY A 189 -10.96 -8.21 -9.25
CA GLY A 189 -12.02 -7.66 -10.06
C GLY A 189 -12.88 -6.65 -9.31
N ARG A 190 -13.45 -5.66 -10.03
CA ARG A 190 -14.24 -4.54 -9.48
C ARG A 190 -15.30 -5.00 -8.47
N LYS A 191 -16.10 -6.01 -8.81
CA LYS A 191 -17.17 -6.49 -7.91
C LYS A 191 -16.64 -7.05 -6.59
N THR A 192 -15.49 -7.73 -6.60
CA THR A 192 -14.81 -8.19 -5.36
C THR A 192 -14.37 -7.01 -4.53
N ILE A 193 -13.78 -6.00 -5.16
CA ILE A 193 -13.28 -4.79 -4.49
C ILE A 193 -14.43 -4.01 -3.87
N GLU A 194 -15.48 -3.73 -4.61
CA GLU A 194 -16.66 -2.99 -4.14
C GLU A 194 -17.33 -3.68 -2.96
N ALA A 195 -17.55 -5.00 -3.04
CA ALA A 195 -18.14 -5.76 -1.93
C ALA A 195 -17.25 -5.78 -0.68
N ASN A 196 -15.93 -5.80 -0.83
CA ASN A 196 -14.98 -5.65 0.27
C ASN A 196 -15.04 -4.23 0.86
N HIS A 197 -14.94 -3.21 0.00
CA HIS A 197 -14.88 -1.81 0.41
C HIS A 197 -16.20 -1.32 1.03
N ALA A 198 -17.37 -1.88 0.64
CA ALA A 198 -18.65 -1.59 1.29
C ALA A 198 -18.62 -1.88 2.80
N LYS A 199 -17.72 -2.76 3.27
CA LYS A 199 -17.54 -3.06 4.70
C LYS A 199 -16.83 -1.96 5.48
N MET A 200 -16.40 -0.88 4.83
CA MET A 200 -15.80 0.29 5.48
C MET A 200 -16.73 0.98 6.48
N VAL A 201 -18.05 0.78 6.34
CA VAL A 201 -19.08 1.34 7.24
C VAL A 201 -19.08 0.73 8.65
N TYR A 202 -18.46 -0.44 8.84
CA TYR A 202 -18.41 -1.06 10.16
C TYR A 202 -17.40 -0.34 11.07
N SER A 203 -17.74 -0.18 12.34
CA SER A 203 -16.93 0.55 13.33
C SER A 203 -15.51 0.02 13.51
N ASP A 204 -15.29 -1.29 13.28
CA ASP A 204 -13.98 -1.91 13.34
C ASP A 204 -13.13 -1.67 12.09
N SER A 205 -13.74 -1.23 10.99
CA SER A 205 -13.05 -0.84 9.74
C SER A 205 -12.48 0.56 9.88
N ARG A 206 -11.34 0.69 10.58
CA ARG A 206 -10.71 1.99 10.86
C ARG A 206 -9.18 1.91 10.82
N ALA A 207 -8.55 3.08 10.74
CA ALA A 207 -7.10 3.19 10.71
C ALA A 207 -6.44 2.53 11.92
N GLY A 208 -5.37 1.77 11.69
CA GLY A 208 -4.59 1.11 12.73
C GLY A 208 -5.26 -0.11 13.40
N ASN A 209 -6.51 -0.45 13.04
CA ASN A 209 -7.24 -1.58 13.62
C ASN A 209 -7.28 -2.79 12.68
N LEU A 210 -6.83 -3.94 13.19
CA LEU A 210 -6.93 -5.23 12.50
C LEU A 210 -7.91 -6.17 13.19
N LYS A 211 -8.03 -6.05 14.53
CA LYS A 211 -8.89 -6.94 15.33
C LYS A 211 -10.37 -6.66 15.01
N GLY A 212 -11.09 -7.68 14.57
CA GLY A 212 -12.51 -7.56 14.23
C GLY A 212 -12.81 -6.78 12.94
N ASN A 213 -11.79 -6.28 12.24
CA ASN A 213 -11.94 -5.50 11.00
C ASN A 213 -12.36 -6.41 9.83
N PRO A 214 -13.61 -6.35 9.34
CA PRO A 214 -14.11 -7.27 8.33
C PRO A 214 -13.46 -7.03 6.95
N VAL A 215 -13.03 -5.81 6.66
CA VAL A 215 -12.29 -5.49 5.43
C VAL A 215 -10.95 -6.22 5.42
N HIS A 216 -10.19 -6.09 6.54
CA HIS A 216 -8.91 -6.77 6.70
C HIS A 216 -9.03 -8.29 6.62
N GLN A 217 -10.02 -8.88 7.33
CA GLN A 217 -10.21 -10.32 7.38
C GLN A 217 -10.48 -10.91 5.99
N GLU A 218 -11.30 -10.24 5.19
CA GLU A 218 -11.58 -10.68 3.83
C GLU A 218 -10.38 -10.50 2.89
N MET A 219 -9.61 -9.41 3.02
CA MET A 219 -8.37 -9.22 2.30
C MET A 219 -7.35 -10.31 2.62
N GLN A 220 -7.29 -10.74 3.88
CA GLN A 220 -6.44 -11.83 4.32
C GLN A 220 -6.86 -13.15 3.67
N GLU A 221 -8.13 -13.52 3.74
CA GLU A 221 -8.65 -14.72 3.13
C GLU A 221 -8.43 -14.75 1.60
N ALA A 222 -8.62 -13.61 0.92
CA ALA A 222 -8.36 -13.47 -0.50
C ALA A 222 -6.89 -13.75 -0.84
N ALA A 223 -5.95 -13.20 -0.06
CA ALA A 223 -4.53 -13.41 -0.28
C ALA A 223 -4.09 -14.86 0.03
N GLU A 224 -4.66 -15.49 1.05
CA GLU A 224 -4.48 -16.93 1.33
C GLU A 224 -4.94 -17.79 0.15
N LYS A 225 -6.09 -17.44 -0.43
CA LYS A 225 -6.70 -18.21 -1.52
C LYS A 225 -5.95 -18.08 -2.84
N VAL A 226 -5.38 -16.92 -3.12
CA VAL A 226 -4.50 -16.71 -4.28
C VAL A 226 -3.15 -17.39 -4.08
N GLY A 227 -2.60 -17.38 -2.87
CA GLY A 227 -1.37 -18.10 -2.54
C GLY A 227 -0.12 -17.30 -2.85
N VAL A 228 0.07 -16.14 -2.19
CA VAL A 228 1.34 -15.40 -2.25
C VAL A 228 2.46 -16.21 -1.60
N ASP A 229 3.54 -16.44 -2.32
CA ASP A 229 4.65 -17.30 -1.90
C ASP A 229 5.70 -16.59 -1.06
N PHE A 230 5.95 -15.32 -1.39
CA PHE A 230 6.93 -14.51 -0.70
C PHE A 230 6.47 -13.05 -0.65
N ASN A 231 6.65 -12.42 0.50
CA ASN A 231 6.28 -11.04 0.70
C ASN A 231 7.52 -10.20 1.01
N ILE A 232 7.59 -9.00 0.44
CA ILE A 232 8.60 -7.99 0.73
C ILE A 232 7.87 -6.69 1.01
N ASN A 233 7.91 -6.20 2.24
CA ASN A 233 7.34 -4.91 2.56
C ASN A 233 8.35 -4.01 3.26
N VAL A 234 8.21 -2.72 3.03
CA VAL A 234 9.00 -1.70 3.71
C VAL A 234 8.13 -0.84 4.60
N VAL A 235 8.71 -0.35 5.68
CA VAL A 235 8.17 0.72 6.50
C VAL A 235 9.06 1.93 6.30
N THR A 236 8.50 3.07 5.91
CA THR A 236 9.24 4.28 5.60
C THR A 236 8.95 5.39 6.62
N ASP A 237 9.85 6.37 6.70
CA ASP A 237 9.63 7.62 7.44
C ASP A 237 8.86 8.66 6.61
N GLU A 238 8.79 9.89 7.12
CA GLU A 238 8.13 11.04 6.47
C GLU A 238 8.82 11.50 5.18
N ASN A 239 10.09 11.15 4.99
CA ASN A 239 10.91 11.46 3.82
C ASN A 239 11.00 10.28 2.85
N HIS A 240 10.16 9.25 3.03
CA HIS A 240 10.15 8.01 2.27
C HIS A 240 11.43 7.16 2.39
N GLN A 241 12.29 7.45 3.40
CA GLN A 241 13.45 6.64 3.67
C GLN A 241 13.05 5.35 4.38
N ILE A 242 13.66 4.23 3.99
CA ILE A 242 13.36 2.92 4.59
C ILE A 242 13.86 2.89 6.02
N VAL A 243 12.95 2.67 6.96
CA VAL A 243 13.22 2.45 8.38
C VAL A 243 13.36 0.97 8.67
N GLU A 244 12.56 0.14 8.02
CA GLU A 244 12.58 -1.31 8.18
C GLU A 244 12.15 -2.01 6.90
N ILE A 245 12.71 -3.21 6.69
CA ILE A 245 12.29 -4.15 5.65
C ILE A 245 11.84 -5.44 6.34
N VAL A 246 10.73 -5.99 5.90
CA VAL A 246 10.26 -7.30 6.32
C VAL A 246 10.03 -8.16 5.08
N ALA A 247 10.51 -9.41 5.12
CA ALA A 247 10.32 -10.34 4.02
C ALA A 247 10.15 -11.77 4.53
N GLY A 248 9.39 -12.59 3.80
CA GLY A 248 9.14 -13.98 4.15
C GLY A 248 7.67 -14.40 3.94
N GLU A 249 7.14 -15.24 4.86
CA GLU A 249 5.74 -15.63 4.84
C GLU A 249 4.84 -14.39 4.94
N LEU A 250 3.79 -14.36 4.11
CA LEU A 250 2.99 -13.16 3.86
C LEU A 250 2.49 -12.48 5.14
N PHE A 251 1.82 -13.23 6.01
CA PHE A 251 1.13 -12.63 7.14
C PHE A 251 2.06 -12.32 8.30
N THR A 252 2.95 -13.24 8.63
CA THR A 252 3.89 -13.07 9.76
C THR A 252 4.87 -11.95 9.48
N SER A 253 5.45 -11.90 8.27
CA SER A 253 6.36 -10.82 7.90
C SER A 253 5.65 -9.46 7.88
N TRP A 254 4.47 -9.41 7.26
CA TRP A 254 3.67 -8.20 7.23
C TRP A 254 3.26 -7.73 8.63
N GLN A 255 2.85 -8.63 9.53
CA GLN A 255 2.51 -8.28 10.92
C GLN A 255 3.69 -7.67 11.68
N GLN A 256 4.91 -8.19 11.49
CA GLN A 256 6.10 -7.55 12.09
C GLN A 256 6.28 -6.13 11.59
N GLY A 257 6.14 -5.90 10.29
CA GLY A 257 6.16 -4.56 9.71
C GLY A 257 5.06 -3.65 10.24
N VAL A 258 3.85 -4.18 10.46
CA VAL A 258 2.74 -3.45 11.10
C VAL A 258 3.09 -3.00 12.52
N GLU A 259 3.71 -3.84 13.33
CA GLU A 259 4.09 -3.46 14.71
C GLU A 259 5.15 -2.33 14.71
N ILE A 260 6.05 -2.33 13.74
CA ILE A 260 7.02 -1.23 13.55
C ILE A 260 6.31 0.03 13.05
N CYS A 261 5.44 -0.11 12.04
CA CYS A 261 4.63 0.99 11.52
C CYS A 261 3.79 1.67 12.62
N LYS A 262 3.18 0.91 13.52
CA LYS A 262 2.44 1.45 14.68
C LYS A 262 3.31 2.35 15.55
N LYS A 263 4.56 1.95 15.80
CA LYS A 263 5.48 2.73 16.62
C LYS A 263 5.82 4.09 16.00
N ILE A 264 5.82 4.18 14.67
CA ILE A 264 6.16 5.39 13.91
C ILE A 264 4.95 6.29 13.72
N TYR A 265 3.85 5.70 13.24
CA TYR A 265 2.71 6.45 12.70
C TYR A 265 1.58 6.70 13.69
N LEU A 266 1.43 5.85 14.73
CA LEU A 266 0.38 6.06 15.71
C LEU A 266 0.82 7.05 16.78
N CYS A 267 0.21 8.23 16.75
CA CYS A 267 0.46 9.29 17.71
C CYS A 267 -0.65 9.30 18.77
N PRO A 268 -0.34 9.06 20.06
CA PRO A 268 -1.35 9.15 21.11
C PRO A 268 -1.83 10.58 21.29
N ILE A 269 -3.16 10.76 21.43
CA ILE A 269 -3.81 12.04 21.69
C ILE A 269 -4.40 11.99 23.09
N GLU A 270 -3.91 12.88 23.97
CA GLU A 270 -4.41 12.99 25.35
C GLU A 270 -5.70 13.82 25.45
N LYS A 271 -5.80 14.85 24.59
CA LYS A 271 -6.92 15.79 24.56
C LYS A 271 -7.29 16.13 23.13
N LYS A 272 -8.58 16.05 22.83
CA LYS A 272 -9.13 16.51 21.55
C LYS A 272 -9.15 18.04 21.46
N ALA A 273 -8.94 18.58 20.28
CA ALA A 273 -8.89 20.01 19.98
C ALA A 273 -10.27 20.55 19.51
N ASP A 274 -10.49 21.86 19.69
CA ASP A 274 -11.65 22.53 19.10
C ASP A 274 -11.48 22.73 17.59
N VAL A 275 -10.22 22.89 17.14
CA VAL A 275 -9.85 23.00 15.73
C VAL A 275 -8.69 22.07 15.44
N VAL A 276 -8.79 21.29 14.37
CA VAL A 276 -7.72 20.46 13.83
C VAL A 276 -7.37 20.96 12.43
N ILE A 277 -6.09 21.26 12.21
CA ILE A 277 -5.59 21.62 10.89
C ILE A 277 -4.74 20.47 10.38
N ALA A 278 -5.13 19.90 9.25
CA ALA A 278 -4.48 18.75 8.66
C ALA A 278 -4.03 19.05 7.23
N SER A 279 -2.79 18.73 6.90
CA SER A 279 -2.32 18.64 5.52
C SER A 279 -2.49 17.20 5.04
N ALA A 280 -2.93 17.02 3.81
CA ALA A 280 -2.96 15.71 3.16
C ALA A 280 -1.55 15.15 2.86
N GLY A 281 -0.51 15.97 3.04
CA GLY A 281 0.88 15.56 2.95
C GLY A 281 1.61 16.02 1.69
N GLY A 282 0.97 16.86 0.86
CA GLY A 282 1.52 17.35 -0.41
C GLY A 282 1.49 16.28 -1.51
N TYR A 283 2.01 16.64 -2.69
CA TYR A 283 2.07 15.74 -3.86
C TYR A 283 2.91 14.49 -3.56
N PRO A 284 2.48 13.29 -3.99
CA PRO A 284 1.23 12.96 -4.72
C PRO A 284 0.03 12.63 -3.80
N LYS A 285 0.12 12.80 -2.49
CA LYS A 285 -0.93 12.42 -1.53
C LYS A 285 -2.16 13.32 -1.59
N ASP A 286 -2.01 14.54 -2.09
CA ASP A 286 -3.08 15.52 -2.29
C ASP A 286 -3.39 15.80 -3.76
N ILE A 287 -3.05 14.87 -4.64
CA ILE A 287 -3.25 15.00 -6.09
C ILE A 287 -4.73 15.24 -6.46
N ASN A 288 -5.65 14.67 -5.69
CA ASN A 288 -7.10 14.84 -5.87
C ASN A 288 -7.85 14.68 -4.53
N VAL A 289 -9.15 15.05 -4.53
CA VAL A 289 -9.99 15.01 -3.32
C VAL A 289 -10.13 13.59 -2.78
N TYR A 290 -10.25 12.58 -3.65
CA TYR A 290 -10.35 11.17 -3.25
C TYR A 290 -9.14 10.68 -2.45
N GLN A 291 -7.95 11.20 -2.72
CA GLN A 291 -6.76 10.90 -1.91
C GLN A 291 -6.70 11.78 -0.66
N ALA A 292 -6.98 13.07 -0.79
CA ALA A 292 -6.87 14.04 0.30
C ALA A 292 -7.84 13.79 1.45
N GLN A 293 -9.06 13.29 1.17
CA GLN A 293 -10.08 12.99 2.20
C GLN A 293 -9.59 11.98 3.25
N LYS A 294 -8.57 11.19 2.97
CA LYS A 294 -7.95 10.27 3.93
C LYS A 294 -7.31 11.01 5.12
N ALA A 295 -6.80 12.22 4.89
CA ALA A 295 -6.29 13.08 5.96
C ALA A 295 -7.44 13.64 6.83
N LEU A 296 -8.59 13.94 6.20
CA LEU A 296 -9.79 14.35 6.92
C LEU A 296 -10.26 13.25 7.87
N GLU A 297 -10.33 12.00 7.41
CA GLU A 297 -10.68 10.85 8.24
C GLU A 297 -9.74 10.71 9.45
N ASN A 298 -8.43 10.83 9.25
CA ASN A 298 -7.48 10.80 10.35
C ASN A 298 -7.67 11.98 11.33
N ALA A 299 -7.99 13.17 10.84
CA ALA A 299 -8.22 14.37 11.65
C ALA A 299 -9.46 14.25 12.55
N CYS A 300 -10.49 13.49 12.13
CA CYS A 300 -11.71 13.24 12.92
C CYS A 300 -11.43 12.63 14.30
N HIS A 301 -10.34 11.87 14.43
CA HIS A 301 -9.95 11.29 15.72
C HIS A 301 -9.41 12.32 16.72
N ALA A 302 -8.93 13.46 16.24
CA ALA A 302 -8.30 14.50 17.04
C ALA A 302 -9.22 15.68 17.39
N VAL A 303 -10.34 15.83 16.70
CA VAL A 303 -11.31 16.92 16.91
C VAL A 303 -12.37 16.55 17.93
N LYS A 304 -12.83 17.51 18.72
CA LYS A 304 -14.00 17.37 19.61
C LYS A 304 -15.29 17.24 18.80
N PRO A 305 -16.34 16.62 19.35
CA PRO A 305 -17.69 16.74 18.77
C PRO A 305 -18.09 18.22 18.62
N GLY A 306 -18.56 18.61 17.43
CA GLY A 306 -18.89 20.00 17.11
C GLY A 306 -17.69 20.92 16.82
N GLY A 307 -16.46 20.39 16.86
CA GLY A 307 -15.26 21.13 16.49
C GLY A 307 -15.07 21.24 14.96
N THR A 308 -14.02 21.96 14.54
CA THR A 308 -13.75 22.26 13.14
C THR A 308 -12.50 21.54 12.65
N ILE A 309 -12.54 20.99 11.43
CA ILE A 309 -11.36 20.49 10.73
C ILE A 309 -11.08 21.39 9.53
N ILE A 310 -9.83 21.83 9.39
CA ILE A 310 -9.32 22.55 8.22
C ILE A 310 -8.38 21.63 7.48
N LEU A 311 -8.80 21.15 6.31
CA LEU A 311 -7.97 20.32 5.44
C LEU A 311 -7.23 21.18 4.43
N LEU A 312 -5.90 20.97 4.30
CA LEU A 312 -5.06 21.56 3.27
C LEU A 312 -4.68 20.48 2.25
N ALA A 313 -5.08 20.70 1.00
CA ALA A 313 -4.79 19.85 -0.13
C ALA A 313 -4.92 20.62 -1.45
N GLU A 314 -4.01 20.41 -2.40
CA GLU A 314 -4.04 21.12 -3.70
C GLU A 314 -5.14 20.60 -4.62
N CYS A 315 -5.32 19.28 -4.67
CA CYS A 315 -6.33 18.59 -5.48
C CYS A 315 -6.28 18.99 -6.98
N ALA A 316 -5.08 19.09 -7.56
CA ALA A 316 -4.85 19.52 -8.93
C ALA A 316 -5.61 18.69 -10.00
N GLU A 317 -5.92 17.43 -9.72
CA GLU A 317 -6.71 16.53 -10.56
C GLU A 317 -8.21 16.47 -10.16
N GLY A 318 -8.73 17.47 -9.46
CA GLY A 318 -10.14 17.55 -9.07
C GLY A 318 -10.56 16.44 -8.10
N TYR A 319 -11.68 15.77 -8.36
CA TYR A 319 -12.21 14.72 -7.48
C TYR A 319 -11.45 13.39 -7.56
N GLY A 320 -10.91 13.04 -8.72
CA GLY A 320 -10.01 11.89 -8.92
C GLY A 320 -10.68 10.53 -9.15
N GLU A 321 -11.99 10.38 -8.89
CA GLU A 321 -12.76 9.17 -9.14
C GLU A 321 -14.24 9.53 -9.41
N ALA A 322 -14.78 9.03 -10.54
CA ALA A 322 -16.09 9.46 -11.05
C ALA A 322 -17.28 9.12 -10.12
N THR A 323 -17.26 7.95 -9.48
CA THR A 323 -18.33 7.56 -8.54
C THR A 323 -18.27 8.40 -7.28
N PHE A 324 -17.07 8.71 -6.80
CA PHE A 324 -16.86 9.58 -5.64
C PHE A 324 -17.30 11.02 -5.93
N GLU A 325 -16.96 11.54 -7.10
CA GLU A 325 -17.40 12.86 -7.59
C GLU A 325 -18.91 12.98 -7.56
N LYS A 326 -19.61 12.00 -8.17
CA LYS A 326 -21.07 11.95 -8.16
C LYS A 326 -21.67 11.95 -6.75
N TRP A 327 -21.10 11.19 -5.83
CA TRP A 327 -21.58 11.18 -4.45
C TRP A 327 -21.38 12.50 -3.71
N ILE A 328 -20.29 13.21 -4.00
CA ILE A 328 -20.03 14.53 -3.40
C ILE A 328 -21.00 15.58 -3.97
N GLU A 329 -21.34 15.49 -5.26
CA GLU A 329 -22.28 16.42 -5.91
C GLU A 329 -23.74 16.20 -5.48
N GLU A 330 -24.10 14.96 -5.12
CA GLU A 330 -25.44 14.56 -4.66
C GLU A 330 -25.65 14.76 -3.15
N ALA A 331 -24.60 15.04 -2.35
CA ALA A 331 -24.66 15.18 -0.89
C ALA A 331 -24.95 16.62 -0.45
#